data_427ff611a54d7d024b9872b77cd231da
#
_entry.id   427ff611a54d7d024b9872b77cd231da
#
_cell.length_a   1.000
_cell.length_b   1.000
_cell.length_c   1.000
_cell.angle_alpha   90.00
_cell.angle_beta   90.00
_cell.angle_gamma   90.00
#
_symmetry.space_group_name_H-M   'P 1'
#
loop_
_entity.id
_entity.type
_entity.pdbx_description
1 polymer ?
#
loop_
_entity_poly.entity_id
_entity_poly.type
_entity_poly.pdbx_seq_one_letter_code
_entity_poly.pdbx_strand_id
1 'polypeptide(L)'
;EAHPDVILFIDEIHTIVGAGSTESSNNDISNMLKPYIDRGDIKIIGATTREEFTRFLLPDKALTRRFYPISIEEPDEELTLSILSGSIPSIEYETKVKNTFSANTTERILRTLISISMPENQPDDQPAKRPELPLTLLEMAFSYAALSGKTALSCEYIEQAVHHSNRLRKEIRTNFTCAL
;
A
#
# COMPACT_ATOMS: atom_id res chain seq x y z
N GLU A 1 -2.87 33.70 6.91
CA GLU A 1 -4.06 33.45 7.74
C GLU A 1 -3.98 32.00 8.21
N ALA A 2 -4.11 31.76 9.52
CA ALA A 2 -4.12 30.41 10.08
C ALA A 2 -5.48 29.77 9.78
N HIS A 3 -5.45 28.57 9.19
CA HIS A 3 -6.63 27.75 9.01
C HIS A 3 -6.61 26.63 10.08
N PRO A 4 -7.24 26.85 11.24
CA PRO A 4 -7.10 25.93 12.40
C PRO A 4 -7.70 24.53 12.18
N ASP A 5 -8.50 24.36 11.13
CA ASP A 5 -9.19 23.11 10.79
C ASP A 5 -8.44 22.28 9.74
N VAL A 6 -7.28 22.75 9.25
CA VAL A 6 -6.47 22.02 8.28
C VAL A 6 -5.54 21.04 9.00
N ILE A 7 -5.53 19.79 8.54
CA ILE A 7 -4.57 18.77 8.93
C ILE A 7 -3.61 18.59 7.75
N LEU A 8 -2.32 18.79 8.01
CA LEU A 8 -1.27 18.55 7.03
C LEU A 8 -0.87 17.07 7.07
N PHE A 9 -1.09 16.36 5.98
CA PHE A 9 -0.56 15.01 5.80
C PHE A 9 0.80 15.06 5.09
N ILE A 10 1.80 14.42 5.68
CA ILE A 10 3.16 14.36 5.13
C ILE A 10 3.53 12.89 4.97
N ASP A 11 3.57 12.45 3.72
CA ASP A 11 4.11 11.14 3.39
C ASP A 11 5.64 11.16 3.46
N GLU A 12 6.25 10.01 3.83
CA GLU A 12 7.70 9.89 3.97
C GLU A 12 8.31 11.01 4.87
N ILE A 13 7.67 11.27 6.03
CA ILE A 13 8.06 12.38 6.92
C ILE A 13 9.53 12.32 7.36
N HIS A 14 10.15 11.13 7.32
CA HIS A 14 11.57 10.96 7.62
C HIS A 14 12.48 11.74 6.66
N THR A 15 12.04 12.01 5.42
CA THR A 15 12.80 12.77 4.44
C THR A 15 12.98 14.23 4.86
N ILE A 16 12.02 14.78 5.59
CA ILE A 16 12.06 16.15 6.12
C ILE A 16 12.99 16.22 7.33
N VAL A 17 13.06 15.16 8.13
CA VAL A 17 13.87 15.09 9.36
C VAL A 17 15.32 14.72 9.06
N GLY A 18 15.55 13.85 8.06
CA GLY A 18 16.89 13.37 7.69
C GLY A 18 17.67 14.29 6.74
N ALA A 19 17.06 15.30 6.17
CA ALA A 19 17.69 16.18 5.16
C ALA A 19 18.80 17.08 5.72
N GLY A 20 19.03 17.08 7.04
CA GLY A 20 20.03 17.94 7.73
C GLY A 20 21.38 17.29 8.02
N SER A 21 21.65 16.05 7.58
CA SER A 21 22.87 15.32 7.95
C SER A 21 24.13 15.66 7.15
N THR A 22 24.10 16.60 6.22
CA THR A 22 25.30 17.18 5.61
C THR A 22 25.64 18.48 6.31
N GLU A 23 26.84 18.58 6.86
CA GLU A 23 27.38 19.66 7.74
C GLU A 23 27.27 21.09 7.21
N SER A 24 26.59 21.38 6.10
CA SER A 24 26.56 22.68 5.46
C SER A 24 25.17 23.27 5.15
N SER A 25 24.08 22.62 5.49
CA SER A 25 22.74 23.20 5.30
C SER A 25 21.99 23.35 6.61
N ASN A 26 22.06 24.53 7.23
CA ASN A 26 21.29 24.97 8.39
C ASN A 26 19.77 25.09 8.14
N ASN A 27 19.23 24.47 7.09
CA ASN A 27 17.83 24.50 6.72
C ASN A 27 17.18 23.14 6.94
N ASP A 28 17.22 22.68 8.17
CA ASP A 28 16.42 21.54 8.60
C ASP A 28 14.96 21.97 8.71
N ILE A 29 14.13 21.54 7.74
CA ILE A 29 12.71 21.82 7.70
C ILE A 29 12.04 21.39 9.02
N SER A 30 12.56 20.34 9.67
CA SER A 30 12.07 19.90 10.96
C SER A 30 12.20 20.99 12.03
N ASN A 31 13.31 21.70 12.06
CA ASN A 31 13.53 22.82 13.01
C ASN A 31 12.61 24.00 12.72
N MET A 32 12.27 24.23 11.46
CA MET A 32 11.28 25.27 11.10
C MET A 32 9.87 24.91 11.53
N LEU A 33 9.49 23.63 11.49
CA LEU A 33 8.15 23.16 11.85
C LEU A 33 7.93 23.06 13.37
N LYS A 34 8.98 22.76 14.14
CA LYS A 34 8.90 22.56 15.60
C LYS A 34 8.14 23.67 16.34
N PRO A 35 8.41 24.98 16.10
CA PRO A 35 7.69 26.05 16.80
C PRO A 35 6.20 26.12 16.49
N TYR A 36 5.80 25.75 15.29
CA TYR A 36 4.37 25.75 14.86
C TYR A 36 3.61 24.58 15.44
N ILE A 37 4.26 23.40 15.51
CA ILE A 37 3.71 22.21 16.16
C ILE A 37 3.54 22.46 17.65
N ASP A 38 4.52 23.12 18.32
CA ASP A 38 4.50 23.42 19.74
C ASP A 38 3.34 24.33 20.12
N ARG A 39 3.03 25.31 19.31
CA ARG A 39 1.93 26.23 19.55
C ARG A 39 0.56 25.65 19.18
N GLY A 40 0.54 24.48 18.53
CA GLY A 40 -0.70 23.91 17.99
C GLY A 40 -1.26 24.65 16.77
N ASP A 41 -0.45 25.49 16.15
CA ASP A 41 -0.83 26.27 14.96
C ASP A 41 -1.04 25.36 13.74
N ILE A 42 -0.42 24.17 13.75
CA ILE A 42 -0.50 23.16 12.68
C ILE A 42 -0.78 21.79 13.29
N LYS A 43 -1.72 21.07 12.72
CA LYS A 43 -1.95 19.65 12.98
C LYS A 43 -1.30 18.83 11.88
N ILE A 44 -0.47 17.86 12.24
CA ILE A 44 0.31 17.06 11.27
C ILE A 44 0.02 15.58 11.49
N ILE A 45 -0.20 14.87 10.39
CA ILE A 45 -0.14 13.41 10.32
C ILE A 45 1.04 13.07 9.42
N GLY A 46 2.05 12.38 9.95
CA GLY A 46 3.21 11.92 9.20
C GLY A 46 3.14 10.41 8.96
N ALA A 47 3.43 9.96 7.76
CA ALA A 47 3.59 8.54 7.44
C ALA A 47 5.08 8.21 7.20
N THR A 48 5.52 7.04 7.65
CA THR A 48 6.87 6.53 7.43
C THR A 48 6.92 5.04 7.80
N THR A 49 7.97 4.34 7.40
CA THR A 49 8.18 2.97 7.83
C THR A 49 8.71 2.89 9.28
N ARG A 50 8.55 1.72 9.92
CA ARG A 50 9.07 1.49 11.30
C ARG A 50 10.59 1.64 11.37
N GLU A 51 11.29 1.19 10.32
CA GLU A 51 12.75 1.27 10.24
C GLU A 51 13.21 2.72 10.14
N GLU A 52 12.58 3.50 9.26
CA GLU A 52 12.89 4.91 9.07
C GLU A 52 12.50 5.76 10.28
N PHE A 53 11.38 5.45 10.93
CA PHE A 53 11.01 6.06 12.20
C PHE A 53 12.12 5.85 13.24
N THR A 54 12.59 4.62 13.39
CA THR A 54 13.63 4.29 14.36
C THR A 54 14.96 4.96 14.02
N ARG A 55 15.30 5.02 12.74
CA ARG A 55 16.57 5.55 12.27
C ARG A 55 16.63 7.08 12.26
N PHE A 56 15.57 7.75 11.86
CA PHE A 56 15.59 9.20 11.60
C PHE A 56 14.77 10.02 12.62
N LEU A 57 13.58 9.54 13.03
CA LEU A 57 12.72 10.31 13.93
C LEU A 57 13.02 10.05 15.41
N LEU A 58 13.23 8.80 15.79
CA LEU A 58 13.44 8.41 17.20
C LEU A 58 14.65 9.11 17.86
N PRO A 59 15.79 9.38 17.18
CA PRO A 59 16.91 10.11 17.74
C PRO A 59 16.57 11.58 18.03
N ASP A 60 15.68 12.21 17.28
CA ASP A 60 15.23 13.59 17.53
C ASP A 60 14.17 13.62 18.64
N LYS A 61 14.66 13.65 19.90
CA LYS A 61 13.78 13.68 21.08
C LYS A 61 12.85 14.90 21.11
N ALA A 62 13.24 16.00 20.50
CA ALA A 62 12.42 17.20 20.45
C ALA A 62 11.20 17.00 19.54
N LEU A 63 11.40 16.33 18.40
CA LEU A 63 10.32 15.99 17.48
C LEU A 63 9.45 14.83 17.99
N THR A 64 10.07 13.77 18.50
CA THR A 64 9.38 12.56 18.96
C THR A 64 8.39 12.83 20.09
N ARG A 65 8.66 13.83 20.96
CA ARG A 65 7.75 14.24 22.04
C ARG A 65 6.46 14.88 21.55
N ARG A 66 6.42 15.30 20.28
CA ARG A 66 5.29 16.02 19.67
C ARG A 66 4.41 15.12 18.80
N PHE A 67 4.92 13.94 18.46
CA PHE A 67 4.19 12.94 17.69
C PHE A 67 3.80 11.76 18.55
N TYR A 68 2.57 11.30 18.37
CA TYR A 68 2.11 10.04 18.92
C TYR A 68 2.25 8.96 17.86
N PRO A 69 3.15 7.96 18.01
CA PRO A 69 3.32 6.92 17.03
C PRO A 69 2.14 5.96 17.03
N ILE A 70 1.55 5.74 15.87
CA ILE A 70 0.49 4.75 15.63
C ILE A 70 1.07 3.70 14.71
N SER A 71 1.19 2.45 15.19
CA SER A 71 1.63 1.34 14.37
C SER A 71 0.45 0.80 13.57
N ILE A 72 0.64 0.72 12.25
CA ILE A 72 -0.30 0.08 11.33
C ILE A 72 0.34 -1.23 10.93
N GLU A 73 -0.23 -2.33 11.42
CA GLU A 73 0.25 -3.66 11.11
C GLU A 73 -0.34 -4.14 9.76
N GLU A 74 0.35 -5.06 9.13
CA GLU A 74 -0.13 -5.70 7.92
C GLU A 74 -1.43 -6.48 8.21
N PRO A 75 -2.48 -6.34 7.37
CA PRO A 75 -3.74 -7.02 7.61
C PRO A 75 -3.59 -8.55 7.51
N ASP A 76 -4.37 -9.27 8.30
CA ASP A 76 -4.51 -10.72 8.18
C ASP A 76 -5.27 -11.12 6.89
N GLU A 77 -5.42 -12.42 6.66
CA GLU A 77 -6.08 -12.94 5.45
C GLU A 77 -7.53 -12.47 5.35
N GLU A 78 -8.30 -12.53 6.45
CA GLU A 78 -9.73 -12.18 6.44
C GLU A 78 -9.96 -10.68 6.22
N LEU A 79 -9.15 -9.85 6.87
CA LEU A 79 -9.20 -8.40 6.64
C LEU A 79 -8.75 -8.05 5.22
N THR A 80 -7.72 -8.72 4.70
CA THR A 80 -7.27 -8.55 3.31
C THR A 80 -8.37 -8.95 2.32
N LEU A 81 -9.05 -10.06 2.56
CA LEU A 81 -10.20 -10.49 1.75
C LEU A 81 -11.33 -9.46 1.75
N SER A 82 -11.61 -8.88 2.91
CA SER A 82 -12.61 -7.81 3.05
C SER A 82 -12.23 -6.56 2.25
N ILE A 83 -10.95 -6.16 2.31
CA ILE A 83 -10.41 -5.02 1.55
C ILE A 83 -10.56 -5.27 0.05
N LEU A 84 -10.11 -6.42 -0.44
CA LEU A 84 -10.19 -6.76 -1.86
C LEU A 84 -11.65 -6.80 -2.35
N SER A 85 -12.52 -7.43 -1.58
CA SER A 85 -13.95 -7.48 -1.92
C SER A 85 -14.58 -6.10 -1.98
N GLY A 86 -14.22 -5.24 -1.03
CA GLY A 86 -14.70 -3.85 -0.98
C GLY A 86 -14.15 -2.97 -2.09
N SER A 87 -13.01 -3.32 -2.71
CA SER A 87 -12.39 -2.56 -3.80
C SER A 87 -13.00 -2.86 -5.16
N ILE A 88 -13.63 -4.04 -5.35
CA ILE A 88 -14.21 -4.45 -6.65
C ILE A 88 -15.14 -3.39 -7.25
N PRO A 89 -16.11 -2.80 -6.53
CA PRO A 89 -17.01 -1.80 -7.13
C PRO A 89 -16.30 -0.57 -7.70
N SER A 90 -15.23 -0.11 -7.04
CA SER A 90 -14.42 1.03 -7.51
C SER A 90 -13.65 0.64 -8.78
N ILE A 91 -13.00 -0.52 -8.78
CA ILE A 91 -12.26 -1.03 -9.94
C ILE A 91 -13.20 -1.21 -11.15
N GLU A 92 -14.40 -1.77 -10.94
CA GLU A 92 -15.43 -1.89 -11.97
C GLU A 92 -15.88 -0.55 -12.54
N TYR A 93 -16.00 0.44 -11.66
CA TYR A 93 -16.40 1.80 -12.09
C TYR A 93 -15.32 2.43 -12.97
N GLU A 94 -14.05 2.29 -12.60
CA GLU A 94 -12.91 2.87 -13.32
C GLU A 94 -12.66 2.16 -14.64
N THR A 95 -12.62 0.82 -14.64
CA THR A 95 -12.27 0.01 -15.81
C THR A 95 -13.43 -0.23 -16.77
N LYS A 96 -14.68 -0.04 -16.31
CA LYS A 96 -15.92 -0.41 -17.03
C LYS A 96 -16.06 -1.92 -17.29
N VAL A 97 -15.25 -2.73 -16.60
CA VAL A 97 -15.32 -4.19 -16.63
C VAL A 97 -16.09 -4.67 -15.42
N LYS A 98 -16.95 -5.68 -15.57
CA LYS A 98 -17.74 -6.25 -14.49
C LYS A 98 -17.18 -7.58 -14.00
N ASN A 99 -17.16 -7.76 -12.70
CA ASN A 99 -16.99 -9.07 -12.11
C ASN A 99 -18.29 -9.87 -12.26
N THR A 100 -18.31 -10.81 -13.19
CA THR A 100 -19.49 -11.65 -13.48
C THR A 100 -19.42 -13.02 -12.82
N PHE A 101 -18.38 -13.29 -12.03
CA PHE A 101 -18.28 -14.54 -11.27
C PHE A 101 -19.33 -14.61 -10.13
N SER A 102 -19.70 -15.83 -9.75
CA SER A 102 -20.49 -16.03 -8.54
C SER A 102 -19.72 -15.57 -7.29
N ALA A 103 -20.44 -15.26 -6.22
CA ALA A 103 -19.80 -14.82 -4.96
C ALA A 103 -18.75 -15.83 -4.46
N ASN A 104 -19.06 -17.14 -4.52
CA ASN A 104 -18.15 -18.21 -4.11
C ASN A 104 -16.89 -18.27 -5.00
N THR A 105 -17.05 -18.10 -6.32
CA THR A 105 -15.91 -18.09 -7.26
C THR A 105 -15.04 -16.86 -7.03
N THR A 106 -15.66 -15.69 -6.85
CA THR A 106 -14.95 -14.44 -6.52
C THR A 106 -14.12 -14.61 -5.26
N GLU A 107 -14.70 -15.11 -4.17
CA GLU A 107 -13.98 -15.35 -2.92
C GLU A 107 -12.78 -16.28 -3.11
N ARG A 108 -12.94 -17.38 -3.85
CA ARG A 108 -11.83 -18.31 -4.14
C ARG A 108 -10.71 -17.64 -4.92
N ILE A 109 -11.04 -16.81 -5.92
CA ILE A 109 -10.06 -16.04 -6.67
C ILE A 109 -9.29 -15.10 -5.73
N LEU A 110 -10.00 -14.33 -4.91
CA LEU A 110 -9.38 -13.39 -3.99
C LEU A 110 -8.46 -14.09 -2.98
N ARG A 111 -8.89 -15.20 -2.38
CA ARG A 111 -8.04 -16.01 -1.49
C ARG A 111 -6.80 -16.55 -2.20
N THR A 112 -6.92 -16.92 -3.48
CA THR A 112 -5.75 -17.34 -4.26
C THR A 112 -4.77 -16.16 -4.48
N LEU A 113 -5.26 -14.97 -4.79
CA LEU A 113 -4.41 -13.78 -4.91
C LEU A 113 -3.74 -13.42 -3.58
N ILE A 114 -4.44 -13.58 -2.46
CA ILE A 114 -3.88 -13.38 -1.12
C ILE A 114 -2.78 -14.40 -0.84
N SER A 115 -2.99 -15.68 -1.16
CA SER A 115 -1.99 -16.74 -0.92
C SER A 115 -0.66 -16.49 -1.66
N ILE A 116 -0.70 -15.83 -2.82
CA ILE A 116 0.51 -15.43 -3.56
C ILE A 116 1.34 -14.39 -2.78
N SER A 117 0.70 -13.61 -1.91
CA SER A 117 1.35 -12.57 -1.09
C SER A 117 1.83 -13.07 0.26
N MET A 118 1.60 -14.36 0.61
CA MET A 118 2.05 -14.93 1.89
C MET A 118 3.58 -15.07 1.93
N PRO A 119 4.21 -14.91 3.11
CA PRO A 119 5.66 -14.97 3.24
C PRO A 119 6.28 -16.25 2.68
N GLU A 120 5.64 -17.40 2.89
CA GLU A 120 6.10 -18.70 2.39
C GLU A 120 6.10 -18.81 0.85
N ASN A 121 5.40 -17.93 0.16
CA ASN A 121 5.32 -17.85 -1.30
C ASN A 121 6.12 -16.67 -1.87
N GLN A 122 6.87 -15.95 -1.02
CA GLN A 122 7.73 -14.84 -1.41
C GLN A 122 9.20 -15.26 -1.32
N PRO A 123 10.10 -14.67 -2.11
CA PRO A 123 11.55 -14.79 -1.90
C PRO A 123 11.94 -14.34 -0.47
N ASP A 124 12.91 -15.01 0.12
CA ASP A 124 13.35 -14.81 1.52
C ASP A 124 13.72 -13.35 1.89
N ASP A 125 13.99 -12.51 0.88
CA ASP A 125 14.39 -11.13 1.04
C ASP A 125 13.24 -10.11 0.84
N GLN A 126 12.00 -10.58 0.56
CA GLN A 126 10.86 -9.69 0.37
C GLN A 126 9.80 -9.88 1.46
N PRO A 127 9.46 -8.81 2.19
CA PRO A 127 8.35 -8.86 3.13
C PRO A 127 7.04 -9.15 2.40
N ALA A 128 6.12 -9.81 3.09
CA ALA A 128 4.73 -9.90 2.65
C ALA A 128 4.20 -8.49 2.37
N LYS A 129 3.40 -8.35 1.31
CA LYS A 129 2.91 -7.04 0.85
C LYS A 129 1.38 -7.05 0.79
N ARG A 130 0.73 -7.27 1.91
CA ARG A 130 -0.73 -7.18 2.04
C ARG A 130 -1.15 -5.82 2.58
N PRO A 131 -2.20 -5.23 2.02
CA PRO A 131 -3.05 -5.71 0.93
C PRO A 131 -2.53 -5.31 -0.47
N GLU A 132 -1.38 -4.66 -0.59
CA GLU A 132 -0.88 -4.01 -1.82
C GLU A 132 -0.78 -5.00 -2.99
N LEU A 133 -0.07 -6.11 -2.79
CA LEU A 133 0.19 -7.04 -3.88
C LEU A 133 -1.07 -7.70 -4.45
N PRO A 134 -1.95 -8.32 -3.63
CA PRO A 134 -3.15 -8.93 -4.17
C PRO A 134 -4.11 -7.89 -4.76
N LEU A 135 -4.15 -6.66 -4.24
CA LEU A 135 -4.93 -5.57 -4.82
C LEU A 135 -4.39 -5.17 -6.20
N THR A 136 -3.09 -4.98 -6.33
CA THR A 136 -2.44 -4.71 -7.62
C THR A 136 -2.71 -5.80 -8.65
N LEU A 137 -2.64 -7.08 -8.27
CA LEU A 137 -2.97 -8.19 -9.16
C LEU A 137 -4.42 -8.14 -9.63
N LEU A 138 -5.34 -7.82 -8.74
CA LEU A 138 -6.76 -7.67 -9.07
C LEU A 138 -6.98 -6.52 -10.05
N GLU A 139 -6.43 -5.34 -9.78
CA GLU A 139 -6.50 -4.16 -10.64
C GLU A 139 -5.90 -4.43 -12.03
N MET A 140 -4.77 -5.12 -12.09
CA MET A 140 -4.13 -5.52 -13.35
C MET A 140 -5.05 -6.45 -14.17
N ALA A 141 -5.71 -7.42 -13.54
CA ALA A 141 -6.62 -8.32 -14.23
C ALA A 141 -7.79 -7.57 -14.88
N PHE A 142 -8.40 -6.64 -14.17
CA PHE A 142 -9.44 -5.77 -14.71
C PHE A 142 -8.92 -4.87 -15.83
N SER A 143 -7.73 -4.32 -15.67
CA SER A 143 -7.09 -3.46 -16.67
C SER A 143 -6.79 -4.23 -17.97
N TYR A 144 -6.32 -5.48 -17.90
CA TYR A 144 -6.10 -6.31 -19.08
C TYR A 144 -7.40 -6.64 -19.81
N ALA A 145 -8.47 -6.92 -19.07
CA ALA A 145 -9.78 -7.11 -19.67
C ALA A 145 -10.28 -5.84 -20.40
N ALA A 146 -10.13 -4.67 -19.78
CA ALA A 146 -10.48 -3.38 -20.36
C ALA A 146 -9.67 -3.07 -21.63
N LEU A 147 -8.34 -3.25 -21.60
CA LEU A 147 -7.44 -3.05 -22.74
C LEU A 147 -7.76 -4.01 -23.90
N SER A 148 -8.27 -5.20 -23.59
CA SER A 148 -8.75 -6.17 -24.58
C SER A 148 -10.17 -5.90 -25.10
N GLY A 149 -10.76 -4.76 -24.73
CA GLY A 149 -12.13 -4.35 -25.13
C GLY A 149 -13.23 -5.23 -24.53
N LYS A 150 -12.95 -5.91 -23.41
CA LYS A 150 -13.95 -6.75 -22.72
C LYS A 150 -14.69 -5.96 -21.65
N THR A 151 -15.93 -6.34 -21.41
CA THR A 151 -16.80 -5.74 -20.39
C THR A 151 -17.00 -6.65 -19.19
N ALA A 152 -16.45 -7.87 -19.23
CA ALA A 152 -16.51 -8.85 -18.15
C ALA A 152 -15.13 -9.41 -17.85
N LEU A 153 -14.83 -9.56 -16.56
CA LEU A 153 -13.62 -10.22 -16.08
C LEU A 153 -13.68 -11.73 -16.34
N SER A 154 -12.58 -12.31 -16.80
CA SER A 154 -12.41 -13.74 -16.97
C SER A 154 -11.15 -14.25 -16.26
N CYS A 155 -11.06 -15.56 -16.01
CA CYS A 155 -9.89 -16.19 -15.38
C CYS A 155 -8.61 -15.96 -16.18
N GLU A 156 -8.69 -15.89 -17.50
CA GLU A 156 -7.55 -15.63 -18.38
C GLU A 156 -6.81 -14.34 -17.99
N TYR A 157 -7.54 -13.26 -17.69
CA TYR A 157 -6.91 -11.98 -17.30
C TYR A 157 -6.32 -12.01 -15.90
N ILE A 158 -6.91 -12.79 -15.00
CA ILE A 158 -6.35 -13.02 -13.65
C ILE A 158 -5.03 -13.79 -13.78
N GLU A 159 -5.00 -14.84 -14.59
CA GLU A 159 -3.79 -15.61 -14.88
C GLU A 159 -2.71 -14.73 -15.54
N GLN A 160 -3.07 -13.88 -16.49
CA GLN A 160 -2.15 -12.92 -17.11
C GLN A 160 -1.54 -11.96 -16.08
N ALA A 161 -2.33 -11.43 -15.15
CA ALA A 161 -1.86 -10.55 -14.09
C ALA A 161 -0.84 -11.26 -13.18
N VAL A 162 -1.15 -12.48 -12.75
CA VAL A 162 -0.25 -13.31 -11.92
C VAL A 162 1.03 -13.64 -12.68
N HIS A 163 0.93 -14.06 -13.95
CA HIS A 163 2.10 -14.36 -14.76
C HIS A 163 2.99 -13.14 -15.01
N HIS A 164 2.40 -11.97 -15.24
CA HIS A 164 3.16 -10.74 -15.40
C HIS A 164 3.92 -10.37 -14.12
N SER A 165 3.27 -10.44 -12.97
CA SER A 165 3.91 -10.23 -11.68
C SER A 165 5.06 -11.21 -11.42
N ASN A 166 4.87 -12.48 -11.75
CA ASN A 166 5.91 -13.52 -11.62
C ASN A 166 7.10 -13.30 -12.57
N ARG A 167 6.88 -12.75 -13.79
CA ARG A 167 7.97 -12.37 -14.72
C ARG A 167 8.80 -11.21 -14.18
N LEU A 168 8.16 -10.24 -13.54
CA LEU A 168 8.84 -9.12 -12.87
C LEU A 168 9.58 -9.60 -11.61
N ARG A 169 9.12 -10.68 -10.98
CA ARG A 169 9.69 -11.31 -9.78
C ARG A 169 10.36 -12.62 -10.14
N LYS A 170 11.37 -12.66 -10.81
CA LYS A 170 12.18 -13.74 -11.43
C LYS A 170 12.03 -15.21 -10.98
N GLU A 171 11.21 -15.63 -9.98
CA GLU A 171 11.29 -16.98 -9.43
C GLU A 171 10.01 -17.67 -8.89
N ILE A 172 8.82 -17.09 -8.90
CA ILE A 172 7.65 -17.80 -8.36
C ILE A 172 6.90 -18.55 -9.46
N ARG A 173 7.15 -19.85 -9.61
CA ARG A 173 6.31 -20.77 -10.38
C ARG A 173 5.07 -21.11 -9.56
N THR A 174 4.09 -20.24 -9.51
CA THR A 174 2.76 -20.62 -9.04
C THR A 174 1.96 -21.11 -10.23
N ASN A 175 1.62 -22.39 -10.27
CA ASN A 175 0.62 -22.93 -11.19
C ASN A 175 -0.75 -22.41 -10.71
N PHE A 176 -1.10 -21.20 -11.13
CA PHE A 176 -2.43 -20.67 -10.92
C PHE A 176 -3.36 -21.33 -11.93
N THR A 177 -4.25 -22.18 -11.46
CA THR A 177 -5.33 -22.76 -12.27
C THR A 177 -6.64 -22.23 -11.72
N CYS A 178 -7.34 -21.42 -12.50
CA CYS A 178 -8.69 -20.98 -12.19
C CYS A 178 -9.62 -22.19 -12.44
N ALA A 179 -9.71 -23.09 -11.45
CA ALA A 179 -10.65 -24.20 -11.52
C ALA A 179 -12.08 -23.65 -11.38
N LEU A 180 -12.83 -23.68 -12.48
CA LEU A 180 -14.26 -23.42 -12.56
C LEU A 180 -15.05 -24.47 -11.80
#